data_24f1bd0d6f529c2a0da135304c240416
#
_entry.id   24f1bd0d6f529c2a0da135304c240416
#
_cell.length_a   1.000
_cell.length_b   1.000
_cell.length_c   1.000
_cell.angle_alpha   90.00
_cell.angle_beta   90.00
_cell.angle_gamma   90.00
#
_symmetry.space_group_name_H-M   'P 1'
#
loop_
_entity.id
_entity.type
_entity.pdbx_description
1 polymer ?
#
loop_
_entity_poly.entity_id
_entity_poly.type
_entity_poly.pdbx_seq_one_letter_code
_entity_poly.pdbx_strand_id
1 'polypeptide(L)'
;MKTLTLIGAGTAAILLATGAMAQDREGWPASFTVGTASQGGTFFVYGSGWANLVAEELGLTGAGEVTGGPMQNMALVHNGDLAFGLTTLGPAAESIAGTNPIAPGLAMDNVCAMFPMYQTPFHMAALSSQGITTLSEIPDGTVIGFGPAGSSADTYFPLMLEALGVSYERRNGGWDDLGGQLQDGLIDAIGFAAGVPIPTVSQLEVQTEISVVGFTDEELAVVTENFPVAAYAVSADTYRSLDEDLSSVAMWNFAIANCDLPESFVYEATRIAMEDNARMMNVHSSAAESLPEHWDKNNVLMWHPGAARWFNENGGASIAADMIHGG
;
A
#
# COMPACT_ATOMS: atom_id res chain seq x y z
N MET A 1 -50.52 71.94 -15.62
CA MET A 1 -50.65 70.49 -15.70
C MET A 1 -49.37 69.94 -16.31
N LYS A 2 -48.49 69.35 -15.47
CA LYS A 2 -47.25 68.72 -15.91
C LYS A 2 -47.31 67.26 -15.47
N THR A 3 -47.42 66.36 -16.41
CA THR A 3 -47.43 64.89 -16.23
C THR A 3 -46.02 64.40 -15.98
N LEU A 4 -45.80 63.78 -14.84
CA LEU A 4 -44.54 63.10 -14.51
C LEU A 4 -44.67 61.64 -14.94
N THR A 5 -43.81 61.20 -15.84
CA THR A 5 -43.67 59.81 -16.26
C THR A 5 -42.64 59.13 -15.40
N LEU A 6 -43.00 58.13 -14.57
CA LEU A 6 -42.07 57.25 -13.82
C LEU A 6 -41.59 56.16 -14.77
N ILE A 7 -40.27 56.12 -14.98
CA ILE A 7 -39.57 54.97 -15.64
C ILE A 7 -39.17 53.99 -14.52
N GLY A 8 -39.83 52.86 -14.48
CA GLY A 8 -39.46 51.73 -13.60
C GLY A 8 -38.27 50.96 -14.20
N ALA A 9 -37.11 51.03 -13.56
CA ALA A 9 -35.95 50.19 -13.88
C ALA A 9 -36.16 48.81 -13.20
N GLY A 10 -36.50 47.81 -13.99
CA GLY A 10 -36.53 46.42 -13.56
C GLY A 10 -35.11 45.85 -13.49
N THR A 11 -34.61 45.65 -12.27
CA THR A 11 -33.35 44.95 -12.03
C THR A 11 -33.61 43.45 -12.15
N ALA A 12 -33.23 42.82 -13.26
CA ALA A 12 -33.20 41.37 -13.42
C ALA A 12 -32.03 40.83 -12.62
N ALA A 13 -32.31 40.23 -11.45
CA ALA A 13 -31.38 39.44 -10.68
C ALA A 13 -31.14 38.12 -11.46
N ILE A 14 -30.00 38.00 -12.13
CA ILE A 14 -29.51 36.74 -12.67
C ILE A 14 -29.02 35.92 -11.45
N LEU A 15 -29.84 35.00 -11.00
CA LEU A 15 -29.45 33.92 -10.10
C LEU A 15 -28.54 33.00 -10.92
N LEU A 16 -27.22 33.16 -10.79
CA LEU A 16 -26.25 32.14 -11.14
C LEU A 16 -26.48 30.95 -10.17
N ALA A 17 -27.30 30.01 -10.61
CA ALA A 17 -27.36 28.69 -10.01
C ALA A 17 -26.02 28.01 -10.25
N THR A 18 -25.07 28.14 -9.32
CA THR A 18 -23.98 27.20 -9.18
C THR A 18 -24.62 25.87 -8.83
N GLY A 19 -24.94 25.06 -9.84
CA GLY A 19 -25.28 23.67 -9.66
C GLY A 19 -24.04 22.98 -9.10
N ALA A 20 -23.93 22.91 -7.78
CA ALA A 20 -23.16 21.84 -7.15
C ALA A 20 -23.82 20.57 -7.69
N MET A 21 -23.12 19.84 -8.57
CA MET A 21 -23.54 18.51 -8.98
C MET A 21 -23.67 17.75 -7.67
N ALA A 22 -24.89 17.48 -7.24
CA ALA A 22 -25.15 16.63 -6.10
C ALA A 22 -24.51 15.29 -6.45
N GLN A 23 -23.43 14.96 -5.77
CA GLN A 23 -22.76 13.66 -5.90
C GLN A 23 -23.83 12.59 -5.68
N ASP A 24 -23.98 11.68 -6.64
CA ASP A 24 -24.87 10.54 -6.44
C ASP A 24 -24.26 9.66 -5.34
N ARG A 25 -24.92 9.69 -4.18
CA ARG A 25 -24.51 8.95 -2.98
C ARG A 25 -25.41 7.75 -2.69
N GLU A 26 -26.16 7.31 -3.69
CA GLU A 26 -27.01 6.14 -3.53
C GLU A 26 -26.17 4.91 -3.15
N GLY A 27 -26.55 4.25 -2.08
CA GLY A 27 -25.87 3.06 -1.57
C GLY A 27 -24.53 3.31 -0.84
N TRP A 28 -24.09 4.56 -0.67
CA TRP A 28 -22.84 4.83 0.05
C TRP A 28 -22.92 4.37 1.50
N PRO A 29 -21.84 3.77 2.03
CA PRO A 29 -21.79 3.40 3.44
C PRO A 29 -21.74 4.67 4.32
N ALA A 30 -22.35 4.61 5.50
CA ALA A 30 -22.23 5.69 6.49
C ALA A 30 -20.83 5.77 7.11
N SER A 31 -20.11 4.64 7.12
CA SER A 31 -18.75 4.52 7.59
C SER A 31 -18.00 3.45 6.79
N PHE A 32 -16.68 3.54 6.76
CA PHE A 32 -15.82 2.56 6.08
C PHE A 32 -14.52 2.33 6.86
N THR A 33 -13.91 1.18 6.63
CA THR A 33 -12.58 0.85 7.13
C THR A 33 -11.64 0.48 6.00
N VAL A 34 -10.36 0.80 6.19
CA VAL A 34 -9.25 0.43 5.29
C VAL A 34 -8.36 -0.57 6.01
N GLY A 35 -8.29 -1.79 5.53
CA GLY A 35 -7.34 -2.79 6.01
C GLY A 35 -5.91 -2.35 5.72
N THR A 36 -5.11 -2.16 6.75
CA THR A 36 -3.74 -1.67 6.65
C THR A 36 -2.72 -2.80 6.88
N ALA A 37 -1.96 -2.72 7.94
CA ALA A 37 -1.08 -3.75 8.49
C ALA A 37 -0.75 -3.39 9.94
N SER A 38 0.25 -4.04 10.53
CA SER A 38 0.69 -3.71 11.89
C SER A 38 1.30 -2.31 11.96
N GLN A 39 1.20 -1.70 13.13
CA GLN A 39 1.90 -0.45 13.45
C GLN A 39 3.41 -0.60 13.21
N GLY A 40 4.08 0.51 12.95
CA GLY A 40 5.50 0.53 12.56
C GLY A 40 5.77 0.26 11.08
N GLY A 41 4.78 -0.22 10.32
CA GLY A 41 4.86 -0.44 8.88
C GLY A 41 4.22 0.67 8.06
N THR A 42 4.66 0.80 6.81
CA THR A 42 4.20 1.87 5.90
C THR A 42 2.72 1.73 5.53
N PHE A 43 2.19 0.52 5.38
CA PHE A 43 0.74 0.32 5.13
C PHE A 43 -0.12 0.95 6.21
N PHE A 44 0.29 0.88 7.48
CA PHE A 44 -0.48 1.47 8.57
C PHE A 44 -0.56 3.00 8.44
N VAL A 45 0.56 3.66 8.20
CA VAL A 45 0.59 5.13 8.06
C VAL A 45 -0.15 5.57 6.81
N TYR A 46 0.18 4.97 5.66
CA TYR A 46 -0.39 5.32 4.36
C TYR A 46 -1.90 5.10 4.33
N GLY A 47 -2.36 3.90 4.72
CA GLY A 47 -3.78 3.55 4.68
C GLY A 47 -4.62 4.34 5.67
N SER A 48 -4.11 4.59 6.88
CA SER A 48 -4.81 5.43 7.88
C SER A 48 -4.91 6.88 7.42
N GLY A 49 -3.83 7.42 6.81
CA GLY A 49 -3.84 8.77 6.28
C GLY A 49 -4.80 8.91 5.10
N TRP A 50 -4.80 7.97 4.16
CA TRP A 50 -5.77 7.96 3.06
C TRP A 50 -7.21 7.84 3.58
N ALA A 51 -7.49 6.95 4.53
CA ALA A 51 -8.81 6.82 5.15
C ALA A 51 -9.30 8.15 5.75
N ASN A 52 -8.39 8.87 6.44
CA ASN A 52 -8.70 10.18 7.01
C ASN A 52 -9.01 11.22 5.93
N LEU A 53 -8.22 11.26 4.83
CA LEU A 53 -8.46 12.19 3.71
C LEU A 53 -9.83 11.94 3.05
N VAL A 54 -10.19 10.67 2.82
CA VAL A 54 -11.48 10.28 2.26
C VAL A 54 -12.62 10.64 3.23
N ALA A 55 -12.46 10.35 4.52
CA ALA A 55 -13.45 10.65 5.54
C ALA A 55 -13.72 12.15 5.64
N GLU A 56 -12.68 12.97 5.67
CA GLU A 56 -12.76 14.43 5.76
C GLU A 56 -13.46 15.02 4.53
N GLU A 57 -13.00 14.65 3.33
CA GLU A 57 -13.49 15.26 2.08
C GLU A 57 -14.92 14.84 1.75
N LEU A 58 -15.29 13.59 2.04
CA LEU A 58 -16.64 13.08 1.77
C LEU A 58 -17.61 13.27 2.92
N GLY A 59 -17.16 13.73 4.10
CA GLY A 59 -17.99 13.90 5.28
C GLY A 59 -18.51 12.55 5.82
N LEU A 60 -17.69 11.50 5.74
CA LEU A 60 -17.98 10.16 6.24
C LEU A 60 -17.18 9.86 7.51
N THR A 61 -17.48 8.75 8.17
CA THR A 61 -16.61 8.18 9.20
C THR A 61 -15.71 7.13 8.55
N GLY A 62 -14.38 7.32 8.60
CA GLY A 62 -13.42 6.40 8.02
C GLY A 62 -12.20 6.22 8.91
N ALA A 63 -11.61 5.03 8.93
CA ALA A 63 -10.42 4.72 9.71
C ALA A 63 -9.58 3.61 9.06
N GLY A 64 -8.25 3.64 9.31
CA GLY A 64 -7.38 2.49 9.07
C GLY A 64 -7.55 1.46 10.17
N GLU A 65 -7.64 0.19 9.79
CA GLU A 65 -7.69 -0.96 10.71
C GLU A 65 -6.38 -1.74 10.68
N VAL A 66 -5.86 -2.05 11.87
CA VAL A 66 -4.67 -2.90 12.00
C VAL A 66 -5.03 -4.33 11.62
N THR A 67 -4.29 -4.90 10.68
CA THR A 67 -4.45 -6.27 10.18
C THR A 67 -3.10 -6.99 10.13
N GLY A 68 -3.10 -8.26 9.73
CA GLY A 68 -1.87 -9.00 9.42
C GLY A 68 -1.20 -8.56 8.11
N GLY A 69 -1.83 -7.68 7.33
CA GLY A 69 -1.29 -7.16 6.06
C GLY A 69 -1.97 -7.74 4.82
N PRO A 70 -1.26 -7.77 3.67
CA PRO A 70 -1.85 -7.98 2.35
C PRO A 70 -2.70 -9.25 2.21
N MET A 71 -2.25 -10.37 2.73
CA MET A 71 -3.00 -11.64 2.66
C MET A 71 -4.33 -11.56 3.39
N GLN A 72 -4.33 -10.99 4.61
CA GLN A 72 -5.54 -10.85 5.40
C GLN A 72 -6.47 -9.78 4.81
N ASN A 73 -5.92 -8.68 4.28
CA ASN A 73 -6.71 -7.64 3.64
C ASN A 73 -7.49 -8.19 2.43
N MET A 74 -6.87 -9.04 1.61
CA MET A 74 -7.57 -9.73 0.52
C MET A 74 -8.78 -10.51 1.01
N ALA A 75 -8.64 -11.28 2.09
CA ALA A 75 -9.73 -12.08 2.65
C ALA A 75 -10.84 -11.20 3.25
N LEU A 76 -10.50 -10.18 4.02
CA LEU A 76 -11.46 -9.29 4.68
C LEU A 76 -12.25 -8.45 3.65
N VAL A 77 -11.57 -7.95 2.60
CA VAL A 77 -12.22 -7.21 1.51
C VAL A 77 -13.10 -8.14 0.69
N HIS A 78 -12.64 -9.35 0.36
CA HIS A 78 -13.45 -10.35 -0.36
C HIS A 78 -14.76 -10.66 0.35
N ASN A 79 -14.71 -10.83 1.66
CA ASN A 79 -15.88 -11.14 2.49
C ASN A 79 -16.81 -9.93 2.73
N GLY A 80 -16.37 -8.70 2.41
CA GLY A 80 -17.09 -7.47 2.72
C GLY A 80 -16.95 -7.02 4.18
N ASP A 81 -16.02 -7.61 4.95
CA ASP A 81 -15.70 -7.20 6.32
C ASP A 81 -15.00 -5.83 6.33
N LEU A 82 -14.26 -5.52 5.27
CA LEU A 82 -13.64 -4.23 5.01
C LEU A 82 -14.12 -3.67 3.66
N ALA A 83 -14.38 -2.37 3.61
CA ALA A 83 -14.69 -1.67 2.36
C ALA A 83 -13.45 -1.63 1.44
N PHE A 84 -12.32 -1.26 2.01
CA PHE A 84 -11.04 -1.08 1.32
C PHE A 84 -9.92 -1.83 2.04
N GLY A 85 -8.85 -2.05 1.32
CA GLY A 85 -7.62 -2.62 1.87
C GLY A 85 -6.39 -2.24 1.06
N LEU A 86 -5.23 -2.62 1.57
CA LEU A 86 -3.96 -2.45 0.88
C LEU A 86 -3.36 -3.84 0.64
N THR A 87 -2.89 -4.09 -0.58
CA THR A 87 -2.28 -5.38 -0.92
C THR A 87 -1.03 -5.19 -1.76
N THR A 88 -0.17 -6.20 -1.75
CA THR A 88 0.96 -6.35 -2.66
C THR A 88 0.58 -7.34 -3.76
N LEU A 89 1.03 -7.16 -4.99
CA LEU A 89 0.56 -7.95 -6.14
C LEU A 89 0.88 -9.46 -6.04
N GLY A 90 1.97 -9.86 -5.36
CA GLY A 90 2.25 -11.26 -5.09
C GLY A 90 1.14 -11.91 -4.24
N PRO A 91 0.89 -11.43 -3.01
CA PRO A 91 -0.25 -11.82 -2.18
C PRO A 91 -1.61 -11.74 -2.88
N ALA A 92 -1.83 -10.74 -3.73
CA ALA A 92 -3.05 -10.63 -4.52
C ALA A 92 -3.18 -11.80 -5.51
N ALA A 93 -2.12 -12.13 -6.25
CA ALA A 93 -2.12 -13.24 -7.21
C ALA A 93 -2.40 -14.59 -6.52
N GLU A 94 -1.77 -14.84 -5.37
CA GLU A 94 -2.02 -16.06 -4.58
C GLU A 94 -3.48 -16.11 -4.08
N SER A 95 -4.04 -14.98 -3.67
CA SER A 95 -5.43 -14.90 -3.19
C SER A 95 -6.44 -15.19 -4.32
N ILE A 96 -6.23 -14.61 -5.51
CA ILE A 96 -7.07 -14.88 -6.69
C ILE A 96 -6.93 -16.34 -7.14
N ALA A 97 -5.72 -16.91 -7.07
CA ALA A 97 -5.47 -18.32 -7.42
C ALA A 97 -6.00 -19.32 -6.37
N GLY A 98 -6.46 -18.85 -5.20
CA GLY A 98 -6.91 -19.74 -4.12
C GLY A 98 -5.76 -20.44 -3.38
N THR A 99 -4.54 -19.91 -3.49
CA THR A 99 -3.34 -20.43 -2.82
C THR A 99 -2.92 -19.61 -1.59
N ASN A 100 -3.70 -18.59 -1.24
CA ASN A 100 -3.47 -17.79 -0.03
C ASN A 100 -3.45 -18.68 1.22
N PRO A 101 -2.36 -18.69 2.00
CA PRO A 101 -2.20 -19.59 3.16
C PRO A 101 -3.20 -19.31 4.30
N ILE A 102 -3.81 -18.12 4.35
CA ILE A 102 -4.84 -17.78 5.35
C ILE A 102 -6.17 -18.50 5.04
N ALA A 103 -6.51 -18.69 3.75
CA ALA A 103 -7.72 -19.36 3.32
C ALA A 103 -7.43 -20.27 2.10
N PRO A 104 -6.72 -21.39 2.28
CA PRO A 104 -6.35 -22.27 1.18
C PRO A 104 -7.59 -22.85 0.48
N GLY A 105 -7.60 -22.79 -0.85
CA GLY A 105 -8.71 -23.26 -1.68
C GLY A 105 -9.81 -22.22 -1.95
N LEU A 106 -9.77 -21.04 -1.31
CA LEU A 106 -10.70 -19.94 -1.57
C LEU A 106 -10.09 -18.97 -2.59
N ALA A 107 -10.68 -18.92 -3.80
CA ALA A 107 -10.40 -17.87 -4.75
C ALA A 107 -11.10 -16.57 -4.33
N MET A 108 -10.34 -15.52 -4.10
CA MET A 108 -10.85 -14.22 -3.59
C MET A 108 -11.16 -13.28 -4.76
N ASP A 109 -12.19 -13.60 -5.54
CA ASP A 109 -12.57 -12.92 -6.78
C ASP A 109 -13.42 -11.67 -6.59
N ASN A 110 -13.92 -11.42 -5.37
CA ASN A 110 -14.66 -10.19 -5.03
C ASN A 110 -13.73 -9.09 -4.45
N VAL A 111 -12.52 -8.98 -5.02
CA VAL A 111 -11.54 -7.94 -4.69
C VAL A 111 -11.09 -7.25 -5.97
N CYS A 112 -11.33 -5.94 -6.04
CA CYS A 112 -11.06 -5.10 -7.19
C CYS A 112 -9.92 -4.11 -6.91
N ALA A 113 -9.07 -3.84 -7.92
CA ALA A 113 -8.06 -2.79 -7.87
C ALA A 113 -8.70 -1.40 -7.85
N MET A 114 -8.10 -0.49 -7.07
CA MET A 114 -8.48 0.92 -7.04
C MET A 114 -7.41 1.80 -7.66
N PHE A 115 -6.21 1.82 -7.11
CA PHE A 115 -5.12 2.65 -7.60
C PHE A 115 -3.75 2.08 -7.22
N PRO A 116 -2.70 2.38 -8.03
CA PRO A 116 -1.33 2.05 -7.70
C PRO A 116 -0.85 2.89 -6.50
N MET A 117 -0.15 2.25 -5.59
CA MET A 117 0.41 2.93 -4.44
C MET A 117 1.91 3.24 -4.68
N TYR A 118 2.77 2.38 -4.20
CA TYR A 118 4.22 2.43 -4.27
C TYR A 118 4.76 1.01 -4.28
N GLN A 119 6.03 0.86 -4.54
CA GLN A 119 6.69 -0.44 -4.48
C GLN A 119 7.06 -0.81 -3.04
N THR A 120 7.08 -2.10 -2.77
CA THR A 120 7.51 -2.71 -1.52
C THR A 120 8.90 -3.31 -1.71
N PRO A 121 9.98 -2.58 -1.44
CA PRO A 121 11.33 -3.16 -1.43
C PRO A 121 11.53 -4.11 -0.25
N PHE A 122 12.37 -5.12 -0.51
CA PHE A 122 12.81 -6.10 0.48
C PHE A 122 14.21 -5.75 0.95
N HIS A 123 14.41 -5.57 2.25
CA HIS A 123 15.73 -5.36 2.84
C HIS A 123 15.74 -5.77 4.30
N MET A 124 16.91 -5.92 4.88
CA MET A 124 17.08 -6.33 6.26
C MET A 124 17.64 -5.17 7.10
N ALA A 125 17.17 -5.01 8.32
CA ALA A 125 17.84 -4.24 9.35
C ALA A 125 18.41 -5.21 10.37
N ALA A 126 19.71 -5.13 10.62
CA ALA A 126 20.41 -5.98 11.57
C ALA A 126 21.16 -5.13 12.59
N LEU A 127 21.38 -5.67 13.80
CA LEU A 127 22.32 -5.04 14.74
C LEU A 127 23.70 -4.98 14.10
N SER A 128 24.36 -3.82 14.08
CA SER A 128 25.69 -3.65 13.48
C SER A 128 26.74 -4.57 14.11
N SER A 129 26.52 -4.96 15.39
CA SER A 129 27.37 -5.92 16.11
C SER A 129 27.36 -7.33 15.52
N GLN A 130 26.35 -7.69 14.73
CA GLN A 130 26.26 -8.98 14.04
C GLN A 130 27.18 -9.07 12.82
N GLY A 131 27.62 -7.93 12.26
CA GLY A 131 28.51 -7.89 11.12
C GLY A 131 27.92 -8.44 9.83
N ILE A 132 26.59 -8.50 9.70
CA ILE A 132 25.89 -8.96 8.48
C ILE A 132 26.02 -7.88 7.41
N THR A 133 26.63 -8.25 6.28
CA THR A 133 26.86 -7.34 5.14
C THR A 133 26.16 -7.80 3.87
N THR A 134 25.85 -9.09 3.75
CA THR A 134 25.08 -9.70 2.65
C THR A 134 24.08 -10.71 3.22
N LEU A 135 23.04 -11.03 2.46
CA LEU A 135 22.01 -11.97 2.92
C LEU A 135 22.51 -13.40 2.92
N SER A 136 23.35 -13.79 1.96
CA SER A 136 23.92 -15.14 1.85
C SER A 136 24.97 -15.46 2.90
N GLU A 137 25.51 -14.44 3.58
CA GLU A 137 26.52 -14.60 4.63
C GLU A 137 25.94 -14.47 6.05
N ILE A 138 24.62 -14.50 6.20
CA ILE A 138 23.97 -14.54 7.51
C ILE A 138 24.44 -15.75 8.30
N PRO A 139 24.99 -15.59 9.53
CA PRO A 139 25.47 -16.70 10.33
C PRO A 139 24.37 -17.69 10.70
N ASP A 140 24.71 -18.99 10.76
CA ASP A 140 23.78 -20.01 11.25
C ASP A 140 23.27 -19.69 12.67
N GLY A 141 21.97 -19.84 12.89
CA GLY A 141 21.34 -19.59 14.17
C GLY A 141 20.98 -18.12 14.43
N THR A 142 21.23 -17.22 13.45
CA THR A 142 20.74 -15.84 13.51
C THR A 142 19.21 -15.81 13.69
N VAL A 143 18.72 -15.06 14.65
CA VAL A 143 17.27 -14.93 14.93
C VAL A 143 16.71 -13.76 14.13
N ILE A 144 15.85 -14.05 13.15
CA ILE A 144 15.30 -13.04 12.23
C ILE A 144 13.79 -12.89 12.40
N GLY A 145 13.32 -11.64 12.56
CA GLY A 145 11.92 -11.27 12.55
C GLY A 145 11.42 -10.96 11.13
N PHE A 146 10.20 -11.39 10.75
CA PHE A 146 9.63 -11.16 9.41
C PHE A 146 8.26 -10.47 9.40
N GLY A 147 7.94 -9.76 10.48
CA GLY A 147 6.64 -9.09 10.59
C GLY A 147 5.49 -10.04 10.97
N PRO A 148 4.24 -9.56 10.90
CA PRO A 148 3.08 -10.37 11.21
C PRO A 148 2.87 -11.46 10.18
N ALA A 149 2.23 -12.56 10.60
CA ALA A 149 1.88 -13.66 9.71
C ALA A 149 0.98 -13.18 8.56
N GLY A 150 1.34 -13.53 7.32
CA GLY A 150 0.65 -13.08 6.10
C GLY A 150 1.09 -11.71 5.58
N SER A 151 2.11 -11.07 6.16
CA SER A 151 2.80 -9.94 5.54
C SER A 151 3.63 -10.40 4.35
N SER A 152 3.95 -9.49 3.43
CA SER A 152 4.84 -9.81 2.30
C SER A 152 6.23 -10.27 2.77
N ALA A 153 6.75 -9.68 3.85
CA ALA A 153 8.02 -10.10 4.44
C ALA A 153 7.92 -11.53 4.98
N ASP A 154 6.86 -11.86 5.72
CA ASP A 154 6.63 -13.18 6.28
C ASP A 154 6.48 -14.27 5.20
N THR A 155 5.87 -13.91 4.06
CA THR A 155 5.60 -14.85 2.98
C THR A 155 6.83 -15.08 2.09
N TYR A 156 7.50 -14.01 1.66
CA TYR A 156 8.51 -14.11 0.60
C TYR A 156 9.95 -14.06 1.11
N PHE A 157 10.25 -13.29 2.16
CA PHE A 157 11.64 -13.16 2.62
C PHE A 157 12.23 -14.49 3.08
N PRO A 158 11.50 -15.34 3.86
CA PRO A 158 11.97 -16.69 4.20
C PRO A 158 12.29 -17.56 2.98
N LEU A 159 11.43 -17.50 1.94
CA LEU A 159 11.65 -18.26 0.70
C LEU A 159 12.87 -17.76 -0.07
N MET A 160 13.13 -16.45 -0.08
CA MET A 160 14.33 -15.86 -0.69
C MET A 160 15.59 -16.30 0.05
N LEU A 161 15.59 -16.27 1.38
CA LEU A 161 16.73 -16.75 2.18
C LEU A 161 16.96 -18.26 1.98
N GLU A 162 15.91 -19.07 1.87
CA GLU A 162 16.03 -20.50 1.57
C GLU A 162 16.64 -20.72 0.18
N ALA A 163 16.23 -19.94 -0.84
CA ALA A 163 16.80 -20.02 -2.19
C ALA A 163 18.29 -19.60 -2.21
N LEU A 164 18.71 -18.74 -1.28
CA LEU A 164 20.10 -18.35 -1.07
C LEU A 164 20.89 -19.35 -0.19
N GLY A 165 20.24 -20.40 0.33
CA GLY A 165 20.87 -21.42 1.17
C GLY A 165 21.13 -20.98 2.62
N VAL A 166 20.43 -19.94 3.09
CA VAL A 166 20.61 -19.37 4.44
C VAL A 166 19.80 -20.12 5.47
N SER A 167 20.43 -20.43 6.62
CA SER A 167 19.80 -21.05 7.77
C SER A 167 19.67 -20.06 8.93
N TYR A 168 18.48 -19.96 9.53
CA TYR A 168 18.20 -18.97 10.57
C TYR A 168 17.07 -19.47 11.50
N GLU A 169 16.89 -18.80 12.63
CA GLU A 169 15.74 -18.97 13.50
C GLU A 169 14.68 -17.89 13.21
N ARG A 170 13.44 -18.32 12.93
CA ARG A 170 12.34 -17.41 12.57
C ARG A 170 11.59 -16.89 13.80
N ARG A 171 11.24 -15.59 13.75
CA ARG A 171 10.28 -14.94 14.65
C ARG A 171 9.24 -14.17 13.83
N ASN A 172 8.02 -14.08 14.37
CA ASN A 172 6.95 -13.25 13.82
C ASN A 172 6.41 -12.33 14.91
N GLY A 173 5.94 -11.16 14.51
CA GLY A 173 5.35 -10.15 15.39
C GLY A 173 5.00 -8.87 14.64
N GLY A 174 4.34 -7.93 15.29
CA GLY A 174 4.17 -6.58 14.76
C GLY A 174 5.51 -5.88 14.55
N TRP A 175 5.58 -4.92 13.65
CA TRP A 175 6.84 -4.25 13.35
C TRP A 175 7.43 -3.51 14.55
N ASP A 176 6.58 -2.81 15.34
CA ASP A 176 7.04 -2.12 16.55
C ASP A 176 7.55 -3.10 17.62
N ASP A 177 6.86 -4.25 17.78
CA ASP A 177 7.28 -5.29 18.73
C ASP A 177 8.63 -5.90 18.32
N LEU A 178 8.82 -6.21 17.03
CA LEU A 178 10.08 -6.73 16.51
C LEU A 178 11.19 -5.68 16.61
N GLY A 179 10.87 -4.40 16.36
CA GLY A 179 11.81 -3.29 16.56
C GLY A 179 12.30 -3.22 18.00
N GLY A 180 11.41 -3.34 18.98
CA GLY A 180 11.77 -3.42 20.40
C GLY A 180 12.63 -4.65 20.73
N GLN A 181 12.29 -5.82 20.17
CA GLN A 181 13.08 -7.04 20.36
C GLN A 181 14.49 -6.92 19.75
N LEU A 182 14.64 -6.28 18.59
CA LEU A 182 15.95 -6.02 17.98
C LEU A 182 16.77 -5.07 18.87
N GLN A 183 16.18 -3.99 19.35
CA GLN A 183 16.81 -3.03 20.25
C GLN A 183 17.30 -3.70 21.55
N ASP A 184 16.51 -4.62 22.09
CA ASP A 184 16.84 -5.36 23.32
C ASP A 184 17.80 -6.55 23.07
N GLY A 185 18.19 -6.83 21.81
CA GLY A 185 19.05 -7.94 21.43
C GLY A 185 18.41 -9.31 21.60
N LEU A 186 17.08 -9.38 21.58
CA LEU A 186 16.32 -10.64 21.62
C LEU A 186 16.20 -11.30 20.25
N ILE A 187 16.34 -10.52 19.18
CA ILE A 187 16.53 -10.95 17.80
C ILE A 187 17.71 -10.19 17.20
N ASP A 188 18.32 -10.74 16.17
CA ASP A 188 19.55 -10.23 15.56
C ASP A 188 19.28 -9.34 14.33
N ALA A 189 18.18 -9.60 13.66
CA ALA A 189 17.78 -8.89 12.45
C ALA A 189 16.27 -8.90 12.21
N ILE A 190 15.80 -7.99 11.36
CA ILE A 190 14.42 -7.96 10.84
C ILE A 190 14.48 -7.87 9.32
N GLY A 191 13.87 -8.86 8.63
CA GLY A 191 13.64 -8.81 7.19
C GLY A 191 12.34 -8.06 6.89
N PHE A 192 12.46 -6.91 6.26
CA PHE A 192 11.34 -6.05 5.92
C PHE A 192 10.90 -6.22 4.45
N ALA A 193 9.61 -6.06 4.22
CA ALA A 193 9.01 -5.80 2.91
C ALA A 193 7.92 -4.74 3.10
N ALA A 194 8.27 -3.49 2.87
CA ALA A 194 7.37 -2.35 3.04
C ALA A 194 7.86 -1.13 2.24
N GLY A 195 7.00 -0.17 1.97
CA GLY A 195 7.39 1.10 1.35
C GLY A 195 8.36 1.89 2.24
N VAL A 196 9.34 2.49 1.64
CA VAL A 196 10.41 3.21 2.35
C VAL A 196 10.16 4.72 2.40
N PRO A 197 10.67 5.43 3.44
CA PRO A 197 11.33 4.90 4.63
C PRO A 197 10.35 4.17 5.56
N ILE A 198 10.76 3.01 6.08
CA ILE A 198 9.92 2.25 7.02
C ILE A 198 9.97 2.90 8.40
N PRO A 199 8.83 3.22 9.05
CA PRO A 199 8.82 3.91 10.33
C PRO A 199 9.67 3.21 11.41
N THR A 200 9.53 1.88 11.55
CA THR A 200 10.34 1.11 12.51
C THR A 200 11.84 1.22 12.23
N VAL A 201 12.29 1.16 10.96
CA VAL A 201 13.72 1.30 10.63
C VAL A 201 14.22 2.69 10.99
N SER A 202 13.48 3.74 10.62
CA SER A 202 13.83 5.14 10.95
C SER A 202 13.90 5.37 12.46
N GLN A 203 13.06 4.69 13.24
CA GLN A 203 13.12 4.75 14.70
C GLN A 203 14.34 4.01 15.26
N LEU A 204 14.64 2.82 14.75
CA LEU A 204 15.80 2.02 15.18
C LEU A 204 17.10 2.76 14.98
N GLU A 205 17.30 3.43 13.85
CA GLU A 205 18.52 4.23 13.56
C GLU A 205 18.81 5.35 14.58
N VAL A 206 17.78 5.80 15.30
CA VAL A 206 17.94 6.83 16.35
C VAL A 206 18.28 6.18 17.71
N GLN A 207 17.85 4.92 17.91
CA GLN A 207 17.89 4.26 19.21
C GLN A 207 19.05 3.28 19.37
N THR A 208 19.51 2.68 18.27
CA THR A 208 20.58 1.67 18.29
C THR A 208 21.38 1.70 16.99
N GLU A 209 22.56 1.09 17.01
CA GLU A 209 23.39 0.94 15.80
C GLU A 209 22.90 -0.24 14.97
N ILE A 210 22.35 0.05 13.82
CA ILE A 210 21.90 -0.94 12.83
C ILE A 210 22.63 -0.77 11.51
N SER A 211 22.74 -1.89 10.77
CA SER A 211 23.10 -1.93 9.36
C SER A 211 21.86 -2.27 8.55
N VAL A 212 21.62 -1.54 7.47
CA VAL A 212 20.59 -1.89 6.49
C VAL A 212 21.24 -2.68 5.38
N VAL A 213 20.76 -3.90 5.15
CA VAL A 213 21.36 -4.89 4.24
C VAL A 213 20.40 -5.17 3.09
N GLY A 214 20.88 -5.00 1.86
CA GLY A 214 20.17 -5.33 0.62
C GLY A 214 20.70 -6.61 0.00
N PHE A 215 20.61 -6.68 -1.32
CA PHE A 215 21.01 -7.83 -2.11
C PHE A 215 22.28 -7.52 -2.90
N THR A 216 23.21 -8.48 -2.99
CA THR A 216 24.28 -8.44 -3.97
C THR A 216 23.75 -8.73 -5.37
N ASP A 217 24.55 -8.50 -6.43
CA ASP A 217 24.16 -8.81 -7.81
C ASP A 217 23.89 -10.31 -8.02
N GLU A 218 24.63 -11.17 -7.35
CA GLU A 218 24.45 -12.62 -7.37
C GLU A 218 23.15 -13.04 -6.68
N GLU A 219 22.83 -12.45 -5.52
CA GLU A 219 21.59 -12.68 -4.79
C GLU A 219 20.38 -12.17 -5.56
N LEU A 220 20.49 -10.98 -6.20
CA LEU A 220 19.45 -10.44 -7.08
C LEU A 220 19.15 -11.40 -8.24
N ALA A 221 20.16 -11.97 -8.88
CA ALA A 221 19.98 -12.91 -9.98
C ALA A 221 19.17 -14.14 -9.54
N VAL A 222 19.50 -14.72 -8.38
CA VAL A 222 18.77 -15.86 -7.81
C VAL A 222 17.32 -15.50 -7.50
N VAL A 223 17.11 -14.36 -6.84
CA VAL A 223 15.78 -13.97 -6.34
C VAL A 223 14.86 -13.54 -7.49
N THR A 224 15.35 -12.79 -8.47
CA THR A 224 14.52 -12.35 -9.61
C THR A 224 14.16 -13.49 -10.57
N GLU A 225 14.96 -14.57 -10.62
CA GLU A 225 14.63 -15.77 -11.41
C GLU A 225 13.52 -16.60 -10.76
N ASN A 226 13.45 -16.63 -9.43
CA ASN A 226 12.58 -17.56 -8.69
C ASN A 226 11.31 -16.93 -8.13
N PHE A 227 11.23 -15.60 -8.04
CA PHE A 227 10.10 -14.90 -7.40
C PHE A 227 9.53 -13.80 -8.30
N PRO A 228 8.23 -13.45 -8.14
CA PRO A 228 7.57 -12.39 -8.93
C PRO A 228 7.95 -10.99 -8.41
N VAL A 229 9.24 -10.68 -8.45
CA VAL A 229 9.83 -9.42 -8.00
C VAL A 229 10.63 -8.77 -9.13
N ALA A 230 10.85 -7.47 -9.05
CA ALA A 230 11.71 -6.73 -9.94
C ALA A 230 12.86 -6.07 -9.16
N ALA A 231 14.01 -5.89 -9.81
CA ALA A 231 15.11 -5.12 -9.22
C ALA A 231 14.66 -3.71 -8.85
N TYR A 232 15.09 -3.25 -7.69
CA TYR A 232 14.75 -1.95 -7.12
C TYR A 232 15.97 -1.37 -6.39
N ALA A 233 16.11 -0.06 -6.38
CA ALA A 233 17.13 0.62 -5.59
C ALA A 233 16.46 1.48 -4.50
N VAL A 234 16.84 1.26 -3.25
CA VAL A 234 16.50 2.16 -2.14
C VAL A 234 17.55 3.26 -2.11
N SER A 235 17.12 4.51 -2.33
CA SER A 235 18.03 5.66 -2.35
C SER A 235 18.79 5.81 -1.03
N ALA A 236 20.06 6.20 -1.10
CA ALA A 236 20.90 6.50 0.05
C ALA A 236 20.28 7.51 1.01
N ASP A 237 19.49 8.47 0.48
CA ASP A 237 18.81 9.48 1.29
C ASP A 237 17.65 8.93 2.14
N THR A 238 17.29 7.65 1.93
CA THR A 238 16.14 7.03 2.63
C THR A 238 16.42 6.80 4.10
N TYR A 239 17.62 6.32 4.44
CA TYR A 239 18.03 5.97 5.80
C TYR A 239 19.39 6.58 6.13
N ARG A 240 19.56 6.98 7.39
CA ARG A 240 20.82 7.59 7.89
C ARG A 240 22.00 6.62 7.89
N SER A 241 21.71 5.32 7.93
CA SER A 241 22.71 4.23 7.93
C SER A 241 23.17 3.84 6.52
N LEU A 242 22.64 4.45 5.46
CA LEU A 242 23.04 4.21 4.09
C LEU A 242 24.03 5.28 3.61
N ASP A 243 25.18 4.87 3.13
CA ASP A 243 26.19 5.73 2.48
C ASP A 243 26.03 5.76 0.95
N GLU A 244 25.35 4.75 0.39
CA GLU A 244 25.08 4.58 -1.05
C GLU A 244 23.71 3.93 -1.27
N ASP A 245 23.22 3.94 -2.50
CA ASP A 245 21.96 3.30 -2.86
C ASP A 245 22.01 1.81 -2.56
N LEU A 246 20.95 1.30 -1.93
CA LEU A 246 20.86 -0.10 -1.53
C LEU A 246 20.15 -0.90 -2.62
N SER A 247 20.83 -1.92 -3.15
CA SER A 247 20.24 -2.87 -4.09
C SER A 247 19.17 -3.73 -3.41
N SER A 248 18.01 -3.83 -4.04
CA SER A 248 16.85 -4.53 -3.53
C SER A 248 16.02 -5.14 -4.66
N VAL A 249 15.00 -5.91 -4.29
CA VAL A 249 13.90 -6.32 -5.16
C VAL A 249 12.59 -5.79 -4.60
N ALA A 250 11.62 -5.51 -5.45
CA ALA A 250 10.34 -4.98 -5.00
C ALA A 250 9.14 -5.57 -5.75
N MET A 251 7.97 -5.44 -5.13
CA MET A 251 6.64 -5.71 -5.70
C MET A 251 5.80 -4.44 -5.63
N TRP A 252 4.91 -4.22 -6.61
CA TRP A 252 3.93 -3.15 -6.56
C TRP A 252 2.84 -3.41 -5.54
N ASN A 253 2.39 -2.35 -4.88
CA ASN A 253 1.22 -2.33 -4.03
C ASN A 253 0.06 -1.63 -4.72
N PHE A 254 -1.14 -2.12 -4.43
CA PHE A 254 -2.39 -1.51 -4.86
C PHE A 254 -3.35 -1.34 -3.68
N ALA A 255 -4.08 -0.23 -3.69
CA ALA A 255 -5.30 -0.12 -2.93
C ALA A 255 -6.38 -0.98 -3.59
N ILE A 256 -7.15 -1.66 -2.78
CA ILE A 256 -8.20 -2.59 -3.20
C ILE A 256 -9.53 -2.24 -2.55
N ALA A 257 -10.61 -2.59 -3.23
CA ALA A 257 -11.99 -2.43 -2.78
C ALA A 257 -12.76 -3.74 -2.89
N ASN A 258 -13.78 -3.92 -2.05
CA ASN A 258 -14.81 -4.89 -2.34
C ASN A 258 -15.52 -4.49 -3.64
N CYS A 259 -15.64 -5.43 -4.61
CA CYS A 259 -16.15 -5.13 -5.95
C CYS A 259 -17.62 -4.69 -5.95
N ASP A 260 -18.39 -5.02 -4.91
CA ASP A 260 -19.82 -4.67 -4.79
C ASP A 260 -20.06 -3.24 -4.27
N LEU A 261 -19.00 -2.48 -3.96
CA LEU A 261 -19.17 -1.10 -3.49
C LEU A 261 -19.74 -0.19 -4.61
N PRO A 262 -20.52 0.85 -4.25
CA PRO A 262 -21.04 1.80 -5.22
C PRO A 262 -19.95 2.43 -6.07
N GLU A 263 -20.14 2.44 -7.39
CA GLU A 263 -19.18 2.99 -8.36
C GLU A 263 -18.79 4.43 -8.02
N SER A 264 -19.75 5.28 -7.69
CA SER A 264 -19.51 6.67 -7.34
C SER A 264 -18.68 6.84 -6.06
N PHE A 265 -18.81 5.94 -5.08
CA PHE A 265 -18.02 5.97 -3.85
C PHE A 265 -16.55 5.62 -4.12
N VAL A 266 -16.31 4.55 -4.88
CA VAL A 266 -14.94 4.13 -5.21
C VAL A 266 -14.27 5.11 -6.17
N TYR A 267 -15.03 5.73 -7.09
CA TYR A 267 -14.54 6.81 -7.94
C TYR A 267 -13.97 7.97 -7.09
N GLU A 268 -14.73 8.45 -6.11
CA GLU A 268 -14.30 9.56 -5.26
C GLU A 268 -13.12 9.18 -4.33
N ALA A 269 -13.14 7.98 -3.76
CA ALA A 269 -12.03 7.51 -2.95
C ALA A 269 -10.73 7.37 -3.77
N THR A 270 -10.83 6.96 -5.04
CA THR A 270 -9.71 6.93 -5.99
C THR A 270 -9.25 8.33 -6.35
N ARG A 271 -10.19 9.25 -6.66
CA ARG A 271 -9.90 10.65 -6.97
C ARG A 271 -9.09 11.32 -5.87
N ILE A 272 -9.51 11.16 -4.63
CA ILE A 272 -8.86 11.77 -3.46
C ILE A 272 -7.40 11.31 -3.31
N ALA A 273 -7.10 10.07 -3.68
CA ALA A 273 -5.74 9.55 -3.63
C ALA A 273 -4.87 10.02 -4.81
N MET A 274 -5.48 10.17 -6.01
CA MET A 274 -4.73 10.27 -7.27
C MET A 274 -4.72 11.69 -7.88
N GLU A 275 -5.68 12.56 -7.52
CA GLU A 275 -5.80 13.89 -8.13
C GLU A 275 -4.69 14.85 -7.66
N ASP A 276 -4.29 14.76 -6.40
CA ASP A 276 -3.24 15.59 -5.78
C ASP A 276 -2.27 14.73 -4.98
N ASN A 277 -1.23 14.27 -5.64
CA ASN A 277 -0.20 13.43 -5.02
C ASN A 277 0.46 14.09 -3.80
N ALA A 278 0.57 15.42 -3.75
CA ALA A 278 1.18 16.13 -2.62
C ALA A 278 0.43 15.88 -1.31
N ARG A 279 -0.89 15.66 -1.35
CA ARG A 279 -1.69 15.31 -0.17
C ARG A 279 -1.26 13.95 0.40
N MET A 280 -1.08 12.95 -0.47
CA MET A 280 -0.62 11.63 -0.06
C MET A 280 0.86 11.64 0.36
N MET A 281 1.71 12.45 -0.27
CA MET A 281 3.10 12.65 0.16
C MET A 281 3.21 13.29 1.55
N ASN A 282 2.25 14.12 1.95
CA ASN A 282 2.18 14.64 3.32
C ASN A 282 1.81 13.56 4.34
N VAL A 283 1.15 12.48 3.92
CA VAL A 283 0.89 11.30 4.76
C VAL A 283 2.16 10.47 4.91
N HIS A 284 2.78 10.11 3.77
CA HIS A 284 4.02 9.34 3.75
C HIS A 284 4.78 9.55 2.44
N SER A 285 6.10 9.74 2.51
CA SER A 285 6.93 10.05 1.34
C SER A 285 6.97 8.95 0.27
N SER A 286 6.70 7.67 0.63
CA SER A 286 6.56 6.60 -0.38
C SER A 286 5.47 6.90 -1.41
N ALA A 287 4.50 7.76 -1.08
CA ALA A 287 3.48 8.20 -2.03
C ALA A 287 4.04 8.96 -3.24
N ALA A 288 5.33 9.29 -3.28
CA ALA A 288 5.99 9.80 -4.49
C ALA A 288 5.80 8.87 -5.71
N GLU A 289 5.65 7.56 -5.47
CA GLU A 289 5.35 6.57 -6.51
C GLU A 289 3.85 6.35 -6.74
N SER A 290 2.95 6.95 -5.95
CA SER A 290 1.50 6.82 -6.09
C SER A 290 0.98 7.74 -7.19
N LEU A 291 1.34 7.44 -8.44
CA LEU A 291 1.04 8.27 -9.61
C LEU A 291 0.08 7.56 -10.55
N PRO A 292 -0.85 8.30 -11.20
CA PRO A 292 -1.81 7.71 -12.14
C PRO A 292 -1.16 6.93 -13.28
N GLU A 293 0.02 7.32 -13.75
CA GLU A 293 0.74 6.67 -14.83
C GLU A 293 1.14 5.21 -14.53
N HIS A 294 1.17 4.81 -13.24
CA HIS A 294 1.49 3.45 -12.81
C HIS A 294 0.27 2.49 -12.83
N TRP A 295 -0.86 2.90 -13.38
CA TRP A 295 -2.05 2.05 -13.51
C TRP A 295 -1.75 0.71 -14.22
N ASP A 296 -0.80 0.72 -15.18
CA ASP A 296 -0.38 -0.44 -15.97
C ASP A 296 0.40 -1.51 -15.18
N LYS A 297 0.77 -1.20 -13.95
CA LYS A 297 1.45 -2.15 -13.05
C LYS A 297 0.49 -3.20 -12.48
N ASN A 298 -0.82 -2.98 -12.55
CA ASN A 298 -1.82 -3.99 -12.22
C ASN A 298 -1.95 -5.02 -13.34
N ASN A 299 -1.48 -6.21 -13.08
CA ASN A 299 -1.57 -7.37 -13.98
C ASN A 299 -2.27 -8.58 -13.32
N VAL A 300 -2.94 -8.37 -12.18
CA VAL A 300 -3.50 -9.42 -11.33
C VAL A 300 -4.99 -9.23 -11.10
N LEU A 301 -5.40 -8.02 -10.71
CA LEU A 301 -6.75 -7.74 -10.21
C LEU A 301 -7.63 -7.14 -11.32
N MET A 302 -8.91 -7.50 -11.34
CA MET A 302 -9.91 -6.72 -12.08
C MET A 302 -10.01 -5.32 -11.47
N TRP A 303 -10.23 -4.31 -12.28
CA TRP A 303 -10.45 -2.96 -11.81
C TRP A 303 -11.87 -2.77 -11.31
N HIS A 304 -12.03 -2.03 -10.20
CA HIS A 304 -13.34 -1.57 -9.79
C HIS A 304 -13.90 -0.56 -10.81
N PRO A 305 -15.21 -0.64 -11.20
CA PRO A 305 -15.78 0.25 -12.22
C PRO A 305 -15.54 1.73 -11.92
N GLY A 306 -15.70 2.17 -10.67
CA GLY A 306 -15.47 3.55 -10.26
C GLY A 306 -14.01 3.99 -10.40
N ALA A 307 -13.07 3.13 -10.04
CA ALA A 307 -11.64 3.40 -10.22
C ALA A 307 -11.27 3.45 -11.69
N ALA A 308 -11.69 2.45 -12.48
CA ALA A 308 -11.43 2.42 -13.93
C ALA A 308 -11.99 3.67 -14.64
N ARG A 309 -13.18 4.13 -14.26
CA ARG A 309 -13.77 5.36 -14.80
C ARG A 309 -12.90 6.57 -14.49
N TRP A 310 -12.45 6.74 -13.24
CA TRP A 310 -11.59 7.85 -12.87
C TRP A 310 -10.28 7.85 -13.69
N PHE A 311 -9.62 6.69 -13.81
CA PHE A 311 -8.39 6.55 -14.57
C PHE A 311 -8.58 6.84 -16.06
N ASN A 312 -9.66 6.35 -16.67
CA ASN A 312 -9.96 6.59 -18.08
C ASN A 312 -10.33 8.07 -18.37
N GLU A 313 -10.95 8.75 -17.40
CA GLU A 313 -11.35 10.17 -17.54
C GLU A 313 -10.21 11.14 -17.22
N ASN A 314 -9.38 10.86 -16.20
CA ASN A 314 -8.45 11.82 -15.59
C ASN A 314 -7.01 11.30 -15.49
N GLY A 315 -6.81 10.00 -15.36
CA GLY A 315 -5.50 9.39 -15.11
C GLY A 315 -4.67 9.09 -16.36
N GLY A 316 -5.16 9.41 -17.56
CA GLY A 316 -4.47 9.12 -18.81
C GLY A 316 -4.40 7.62 -19.16
N ALA A 317 -5.17 6.78 -18.47
CA ALA A 317 -5.24 5.34 -18.69
C ALA A 317 -6.16 4.98 -19.87
N SER A 318 -6.04 3.73 -20.31
CA SER A 318 -6.96 3.09 -21.28
C SER A 318 -7.30 1.69 -20.77
N ILE A 319 -7.96 1.63 -19.59
CA ILE A 319 -8.38 0.37 -18.99
C ILE A 319 -9.51 -0.22 -19.83
N ALA A 320 -9.25 -1.38 -20.44
CA ALA A 320 -10.19 -2.06 -21.30
C ALA A 320 -11.37 -2.67 -20.52
N ALA A 321 -12.53 -2.80 -21.15
CA ALA A 321 -13.75 -3.26 -20.49
C ALA A 321 -13.60 -4.67 -19.88
N ASP A 322 -12.87 -5.56 -20.55
CA ASP A 322 -12.59 -6.93 -20.08
C ASP A 322 -11.65 -6.99 -18.85
N MET A 323 -11.03 -5.86 -18.48
CA MET A 323 -10.25 -5.70 -17.24
C MET A 323 -11.06 -5.06 -16.11
N ILE A 324 -12.33 -4.72 -16.34
CA ILE A 324 -13.20 -4.07 -15.36
C ILE A 324 -14.19 -5.11 -14.81
N HIS A 325 -14.38 -5.16 -13.49
CA HIS A 325 -15.31 -6.08 -12.87
C HIS A 325 -16.75 -5.83 -13.37
N GLY A 326 -17.40 -6.87 -13.88
CA GLY A 326 -18.77 -6.79 -14.43
C GLY A 326 -18.86 -6.14 -15.83
N GLY A 327 -17.73 -5.88 -16.49
CA GLY A 327 -17.63 -5.31 -17.84
C GLY A 327 -17.78 -6.32 -18.98
#